data_fc3f008e7edff5cb85279a94ddab49fa
#
_entry.id   fc3f008e7edff5cb85279a94ddab49fa
#
_cell.length_a   1.000
_cell.length_b   1.000
_cell.length_c   1.000
_cell.angle_alpha   90.00
_cell.angle_beta   90.00
_cell.angle_gamma   90.00
#
_symmetry.space_group_name_H-M   'P 1'
#
loop_
_entity.id
_entity.type
_entity.pdbx_description
1 polymer ?
#
loop_
_entity_poly.entity_id
_entity_poly.type
_entity_poly.pdbx_seq_one_letter_code
_entity_poly.pdbx_strand_id
1 'polypeptide(L)'
;QYTISEYAPTLINRDENRTAIFVENREVPFTMTIPNLDEGTENMPITIWGHGFLGQSDGGPRGWAHTYQTVMLTTDITGFTSVDYDPISFALLDPNYFGHHSSSLEQGMINHVVLARTFSDVCSNLTEFYDSDVKIVDTDEIHWGGYSLGGIVGIPVMALSPDIDRGALFAGGGPYTLIAERSGAVEGLYYAFSLDISYENQMDRAVMMSAVIQQLWDIVDPDVYSAYLNSENIG
;
A
#
# COMPACT_ATOMS: atom_id res chain seq x y z
N GLN A 1 8.87 -13.11 26.16
CA GLN A 1 9.52 -11.79 26.23
C GLN A 1 10.14 -11.53 24.86
N TYR A 2 9.38 -10.89 23.96
CA TYR A 2 9.89 -10.50 22.65
C TYR A 2 10.80 -9.30 22.85
N THR A 3 12.03 -9.38 22.39
CA THR A 3 12.91 -8.22 22.33
C THR A 3 12.52 -7.40 21.09
N ILE A 4 12.16 -6.15 21.31
CA ILE A 4 11.76 -5.18 20.26
C ILE A 4 12.76 -5.11 19.11
N SER A 5 14.03 -5.47 19.34
CA SER A 5 15.08 -5.51 18.33
C SER A 5 14.89 -6.59 17.24
N GLU A 6 14.06 -7.62 17.44
CA GLU A 6 13.80 -8.66 16.45
C GLU A 6 12.64 -8.31 15.50
N TYR A 7 11.78 -7.37 15.89
CA TYR A 7 10.56 -7.02 15.16
C TYR A 7 10.46 -5.55 14.76
N ALA A 8 11.41 -4.70 15.19
CA ALA A 8 11.39 -3.30 14.80
C ALA A 8 11.88 -3.18 13.36
N PRO A 9 11.00 -2.84 12.39
CA PRO A 9 11.44 -2.47 11.08
C PRO A 9 12.41 -1.29 11.22
N THR A 10 13.47 -1.29 10.43
CA THR A 10 14.44 -0.20 10.43
C THR A 10 13.78 1.07 9.90
N LEU A 11 14.05 2.20 10.55
CA LEU A 11 13.65 3.50 10.02
C LEU A 11 14.26 3.70 8.63
N ILE A 12 13.53 4.36 7.74
CA ILE A 12 14.11 4.79 6.47
C ILE A 12 15.25 5.77 6.76
N ASN A 13 16.45 5.40 6.28
CA ASN A 13 17.60 6.27 6.42
C ASN A 13 17.47 7.49 5.50
N ARG A 14 17.79 8.68 6.05
CA ARG A 14 17.66 9.94 5.35
C ARG A 14 18.92 10.76 5.50
N ASP A 15 19.26 11.54 4.47
CA ASP A 15 20.32 12.52 4.51
C ASP A 15 19.94 13.77 5.33
N GLU A 16 20.83 14.74 5.37
CA GLU A 16 20.63 16.04 6.04
C GLU A 16 19.45 16.86 5.46
N ASN A 17 19.09 16.59 4.21
CA ASN A 17 17.94 17.22 3.52
C ASN A 17 16.65 16.40 3.68
N ARG A 18 16.66 15.36 4.49
CA ARG A 18 15.57 14.39 4.70
C ARG A 18 15.24 13.52 3.48
N THR A 19 16.11 13.47 2.48
CA THR A 19 15.96 12.58 1.32
C THR A 19 16.29 11.15 1.72
N ALA A 20 15.46 10.20 1.32
CA ALA A 20 15.70 8.79 1.56
C ALA A 20 17.01 8.34 0.89
N ILE A 21 17.84 7.59 1.62
CA ILE A 21 19.13 7.09 1.15
C ILE A 21 18.98 5.60 0.86
N PHE A 22 19.45 5.17 -0.32
CA PHE A 22 19.59 3.76 -0.63
C PHE A 22 20.61 3.10 0.32
N VAL A 23 20.20 2.00 0.95
CA VAL A 23 21.03 1.25 1.89
C VAL A 23 21.48 -0.08 1.28
N GLU A 24 20.51 -0.88 0.82
CA GLU A 24 20.77 -2.20 0.29
C GLU A 24 19.63 -2.68 -0.64
N ASN A 25 19.93 -3.68 -1.46
CA ASN A 25 18.90 -4.39 -2.21
C ASN A 25 18.15 -5.36 -1.30
N ARG A 26 16.83 -5.41 -1.45
CA ARG A 26 15.96 -6.38 -0.79
C ARG A 26 15.15 -7.16 -1.80
N GLU A 27 14.96 -8.44 -1.52
CA GLU A 27 13.97 -9.24 -2.24
C GLU A 27 12.57 -8.89 -1.73
N VAL A 28 11.70 -8.51 -2.65
CA VAL A 28 10.29 -8.22 -2.38
C VAL A 28 9.46 -9.23 -3.16
N PRO A 29 8.79 -10.18 -2.48
CA PRO A 29 7.95 -11.15 -3.15
C PRO A 29 6.73 -10.47 -3.78
N PHE A 30 6.35 -10.95 -4.95
CA PHE A 30 5.09 -10.56 -5.59
C PHE A 30 4.42 -11.78 -6.21
N THR A 31 3.12 -11.68 -6.44
CA THR A 31 2.35 -12.68 -7.19
C THR A 31 1.90 -12.07 -8.50
N MET A 32 2.10 -12.79 -9.59
CA MET A 32 1.59 -12.45 -10.91
C MET A 32 0.50 -13.44 -11.31
N THR A 33 -0.66 -12.95 -11.68
CA THR A 33 -1.76 -13.73 -12.24
C THR A 33 -2.00 -13.31 -13.68
N ILE A 34 -1.73 -14.21 -14.61
CA ILE A 34 -2.05 -14.05 -16.03
C ILE A 34 -3.39 -14.78 -16.27
N PRO A 35 -4.40 -14.12 -16.84
CA PRO A 35 -5.67 -14.77 -17.12
C PRO A 35 -5.54 -15.81 -18.24
N ASN A 36 -6.49 -16.76 -18.29
CA ASN A 36 -6.70 -17.50 -19.50
C ASN A 36 -7.20 -16.54 -20.58
N LEU A 37 -6.60 -16.62 -21.75
CA LEU A 37 -6.92 -15.72 -22.85
C LEU A 37 -8.28 -16.07 -23.45
N ASP A 38 -9.10 -15.05 -23.64
CA ASP A 38 -10.25 -15.12 -24.54
C ASP A 38 -9.79 -15.01 -25.98
N GLU A 39 -10.56 -15.57 -26.92
CA GLU A 39 -10.22 -15.51 -28.34
C GLU A 39 -10.13 -14.05 -28.82
N GLY A 40 -8.97 -13.68 -29.35
CA GLY A 40 -8.69 -12.33 -29.85
C GLY A 40 -8.27 -11.32 -28.79
N THR A 41 -7.90 -11.79 -27.58
CA THR A 41 -7.32 -10.90 -26.56
C THR A 41 -5.99 -10.32 -27.03
N GLU A 42 -5.90 -9.00 -27.04
CA GLU A 42 -4.70 -8.22 -27.37
C GLU A 42 -4.60 -7.04 -26.40
N ASN A 43 -3.38 -6.54 -26.17
CA ASN A 43 -3.11 -5.33 -25.39
C ASN A 43 -3.74 -5.35 -23.98
N MET A 44 -3.57 -6.48 -23.27
CA MET A 44 -4.01 -6.55 -21.87
C MET A 44 -3.22 -5.56 -21.01
N PRO A 45 -3.88 -4.70 -20.24
CA PRO A 45 -3.18 -3.86 -19.28
C PRO A 45 -2.65 -4.67 -18.10
N ILE A 46 -1.76 -4.07 -17.33
CA ILE A 46 -1.32 -4.58 -16.03
C ILE A 46 -2.10 -3.86 -14.94
N THR A 47 -2.62 -4.61 -13.98
CA THR A 47 -3.24 -4.05 -12.77
C THR A 47 -2.44 -4.44 -11.54
N ILE A 48 -1.90 -3.47 -10.83
CA ILE A 48 -1.32 -3.68 -9.51
C ILE A 48 -2.45 -3.61 -8.48
N TRP A 49 -2.60 -4.67 -7.68
CA TRP A 49 -3.67 -4.76 -6.70
C TRP A 49 -3.16 -4.60 -5.27
N GLY A 50 -3.68 -3.58 -4.57
CA GLY A 50 -3.48 -3.38 -3.14
C GLY A 50 -4.47 -4.21 -2.31
N HIS A 51 -3.95 -5.05 -1.42
CA HIS A 51 -4.76 -5.89 -0.54
C HIS A 51 -5.43 -5.10 0.59
N GLY A 52 -6.42 -5.71 1.26
CA GLY A 52 -7.07 -5.15 2.45
C GLY A 52 -6.17 -5.24 3.69
N PHE A 53 -6.63 -4.66 4.80
CA PHE A 53 -5.92 -4.66 6.08
C PHE A 53 -5.59 -6.09 6.54
N LEU A 54 -4.35 -6.30 6.94
CA LEU A 54 -3.76 -7.60 7.31
C LEU A 54 -3.82 -8.66 6.19
N GLY A 55 -4.01 -8.25 4.93
CA GLY A 55 -3.88 -9.11 3.77
C GLY A 55 -2.42 -9.41 3.41
N GLN A 56 -2.24 -10.17 2.32
CA GLN A 56 -0.94 -10.55 1.78
C GLN A 56 -0.99 -10.55 0.25
N SER A 57 0.17 -10.63 -0.37
CA SER A 57 0.35 -10.62 -1.83
C SER A 57 -0.35 -11.77 -2.58
N ASP A 58 -0.71 -12.86 -1.91
CA ASP A 58 -1.45 -13.98 -2.50
C ASP A 58 -2.98 -13.76 -2.53
N GLY A 59 -3.47 -12.72 -1.85
CA GLY A 59 -4.89 -12.38 -1.67
C GLY A 59 -5.54 -11.60 -2.82
N GLY A 60 -4.91 -11.48 -3.98
CA GLY A 60 -5.46 -10.75 -5.12
C GLY A 60 -6.73 -11.40 -5.71
N PRO A 61 -7.65 -10.61 -6.29
CA PRO A 61 -8.91 -11.12 -6.86
C PRO A 61 -8.67 -11.78 -8.23
N ARG A 62 -8.12 -12.99 -8.23
CA ARG A 62 -7.75 -13.75 -9.45
C ARG A 62 -8.89 -13.87 -10.47
N GLY A 63 -10.15 -13.96 -10.00
CA GLY A 63 -11.31 -13.96 -10.88
C GLY A 63 -11.46 -12.67 -11.69
N TRP A 64 -11.01 -11.55 -11.15
CA TRP A 64 -11.06 -10.27 -11.87
C TRP A 64 -10.02 -10.21 -12.99
N ALA A 65 -8.83 -10.78 -12.80
CA ALA A 65 -7.83 -10.89 -13.85
C ALA A 65 -8.44 -11.52 -15.11
N HIS A 66 -9.18 -12.63 -14.93
CA HIS A 66 -9.86 -13.29 -16.05
C HIS A 66 -11.04 -12.47 -16.58
N THR A 67 -11.91 -11.96 -15.71
CA THR A 67 -13.12 -11.22 -16.12
C THR A 67 -12.79 -9.95 -16.91
N TYR A 68 -11.73 -9.25 -16.52
CA TYR A 68 -11.34 -7.97 -17.14
C TYR A 68 -10.15 -8.09 -18.09
N GLN A 69 -9.68 -9.31 -18.34
CA GLN A 69 -8.52 -9.58 -19.20
C GLN A 69 -7.35 -8.63 -18.89
N THR A 70 -6.86 -8.69 -17.65
CA THR A 70 -5.73 -7.91 -17.15
C THR A 70 -4.72 -8.81 -16.47
N VAL A 71 -3.43 -8.55 -16.66
CA VAL A 71 -2.39 -9.18 -15.83
C VAL A 71 -2.44 -8.54 -14.46
N MET A 72 -2.64 -9.33 -13.40
CA MET A 72 -2.73 -8.81 -12.04
C MET A 72 -1.44 -9.07 -11.27
N LEU A 73 -0.86 -8.02 -10.73
CA LEU A 73 0.31 -8.05 -9.85
C LEU A 73 -0.13 -7.71 -8.43
N THR A 74 0.38 -8.45 -7.46
CA THR A 74 0.16 -8.17 -6.04
C THR A 74 1.46 -8.29 -5.29
N THR A 75 1.73 -7.36 -4.39
CA THR A 75 2.83 -7.43 -3.41
C THR A 75 2.32 -6.98 -2.05
N ASP A 76 3.07 -7.26 -1.01
CA ASP A 76 2.68 -6.93 0.35
C ASP A 76 2.70 -5.41 0.59
N ILE A 77 1.62 -4.89 1.15
CA ILE A 77 1.60 -3.54 1.74
C ILE A 77 2.33 -3.67 3.09
N THR A 78 3.66 -3.63 3.03
CA THR A 78 4.53 -3.72 4.22
C THR A 78 4.09 -2.70 5.27
N GLY A 79 4.01 -3.11 6.51
CA GLY A 79 3.48 -2.33 7.61
C GLY A 79 2.00 -2.60 7.93
N PHE A 80 1.26 -3.26 7.00
CA PHE A 80 -0.15 -3.63 7.21
C PHE A 80 -0.48 -5.05 6.76
N THR A 81 0.50 -5.93 6.70
CA THR A 81 0.28 -7.36 6.47
C THR A 81 -0.05 -8.08 7.79
N SER A 82 -0.44 -9.34 7.69
CA SER A 82 -0.73 -10.17 8.87
C SER A 82 0.49 -10.35 9.80
N VAL A 83 1.70 -10.27 9.26
CA VAL A 83 2.94 -10.36 10.05
C VAL A 83 3.28 -9.05 10.76
N ASP A 84 2.67 -7.94 10.36
CA ASP A 84 2.88 -6.62 10.95
C ASP A 84 1.94 -6.35 12.16
N TYR A 85 1.07 -7.30 12.52
CA TYR A 85 0.10 -7.11 13.60
C TYR A 85 0.75 -6.72 14.93
N ASP A 86 1.79 -7.42 15.34
CA ASP A 86 2.50 -7.13 16.58
C ASP A 86 3.23 -5.78 16.51
N PRO A 87 4.03 -5.46 15.45
CA PRO A 87 4.60 -4.12 15.26
C PRO A 87 3.58 -2.98 15.29
N ILE A 88 2.41 -3.14 14.66
CA ILE A 88 1.33 -2.15 14.69
C ILE A 88 0.84 -1.96 16.13
N SER A 89 0.60 -3.06 16.84
CA SER A 89 0.11 -3.03 18.20
C SER A 89 1.13 -2.32 19.13
N PHE A 90 2.42 -2.59 18.98
CA PHE A 90 3.46 -1.89 19.74
C PHE A 90 3.52 -0.39 19.41
N ALA A 91 3.43 -0.03 18.15
CA ALA A 91 3.42 1.37 17.72
C ALA A 91 2.22 2.15 18.28
N LEU A 92 1.07 1.49 18.41
CA LEU A 92 -0.13 2.09 19.00
C LEU A 92 -0.04 2.21 20.54
N LEU A 93 0.64 1.29 21.21
CA LEU A 93 0.81 1.30 22.68
C LEU A 93 1.93 2.26 23.12
N ASP A 94 2.95 2.48 22.31
CA ASP A 94 4.04 3.40 22.60
C ASP A 94 4.38 4.26 21.37
N PRO A 95 3.99 5.55 21.37
CA PRO A 95 4.25 6.47 20.25
C PRO A 95 5.72 6.61 19.84
N ASN A 96 6.68 6.25 20.72
CA ASN A 96 8.10 6.27 20.35
C ASN A 96 8.44 5.24 19.27
N TYR A 97 7.65 4.19 19.12
CA TYR A 97 7.81 3.18 18.07
C TYR A 97 7.02 3.46 16.81
N PHE A 98 6.18 4.49 16.81
CA PHE A 98 5.31 4.80 15.67
C PHE A 98 6.09 5.12 14.39
N GLY A 99 7.26 5.75 14.51
CA GLY A 99 8.14 6.02 13.38
C GLY A 99 8.60 4.76 12.63
N HIS A 100 8.72 3.63 13.31
CA HIS A 100 9.03 2.34 12.65
C HIS A 100 7.86 1.86 11.80
N HIS A 101 6.64 2.02 12.29
CA HIS A 101 5.44 1.64 11.54
C HIS A 101 5.24 2.52 10.29
N SER A 102 5.31 3.84 10.43
CA SER A 102 5.21 4.74 9.27
C SER A 102 6.33 4.53 8.25
N SER A 103 7.57 4.22 8.70
CA SER A 103 8.67 3.87 7.78
C SER A 103 8.43 2.54 7.05
N SER A 104 7.79 1.56 7.71
CA SER A 104 7.40 0.32 7.03
C SER A 104 6.37 0.56 5.95
N LEU A 105 5.37 1.40 6.21
CA LEU A 105 4.37 1.80 5.22
C LEU A 105 4.99 2.56 4.06
N GLU A 106 5.92 3.49 4.34
CA GLU A 106 6.66 4.22 3.32
C GLU A 106 7.45 3.24 2.42
N GLN A 107 8.10 2.24 3.01
CA GLN A 107 8.76 1.17 2.25
C GLN A 107 7.77 0.35 1.43
N GLY A 108 6.60 0.04 1.96
CA GLY A 108 5.53 -0.64 1.23
C GLY A 108 5.06 0.15 0.01
N MET A 109 4.90 1.46 0.13
CA MET A 109 4.57 2.36 -0.99
C MET A 109 5.68 2.35 -2.05
N ILE A 110 6.95 2.47 -1.63
CA ILE A 110 8.11 2.40 -2.53
C ILE A 110 8.14 1.06 -3.27
N ASN A 111 7.87 -0.06 -2.59
CA ASN A 111 7.86 -1.37 -3.22
C ASN A 111 6.84 -1.44 -4.37
N HIS A 112 5.66 -0.86 -4.21
CA HIS A 112 4.64 -0.83 -5.26
C HIS A 112 5.03 0.08 -6.44
N VAL A 113 5.63 1.25 -6.17
CA VAL A 113 6.15 2.15 -7.21
C VAL A 113 7.28 1.47 -8.00
N VAL A 114 8.19 0.77 -7.31
CA VAL A 114 9.27 0.00 -7.94
C VAL A 114 8.71 -1.18 -8.72
N LEU A 115 7.66 -1.85 -8.23
CA LEU A 115 7.00 -2.93 -8.96
C LEU A 115 6.43 -2.42 -10.29
N ALA A 116 5.72 -1.28 -10.29
CA ALA A 116 5.21 -0.65 -11.50
C ALA A 116 6.35 -0.38 -12.50
N ARG A 117 7.41 0.30 -12.06
CA ARG A 117 8.58 0.59 -12.89
C ARG A 117 9.24 -0.67 -13.43
N THR A 118 9.33 -1.73 -12.64
CA THR A 118 9.93 -2.98 -13.06
C THR A 118 9.18 -3.61 -14.24
N PHE A 119 7.85 -3.55 -14.21
CA PHE A 119 7.03 -4.14 -15.27
C PHE A 119 6.86 -3.26 -16.49
N SER A 120 6.95 -1.94 -16.34
CA SER A 120 7.00 -1.04 -17.50
C SER A 120 8.33 -1.09 -18.25
N ASP A 121 9.43 -1.40 -17.59
CA ASP A 121 10.79 -1.36 -18.17
C ASP A 121 11.43 -2.77 -18.22
N VAL A 122 11.98 -3.26 -17.12
CA VAL A 122 12.85 -4.45 -17.09
C VAL A 122 12.10 -5.72 -17.47
N CYS A 123 10.88 -5.89 -17.00
CA CYS A 123 10.05 -7.07 -17.23
C CYS A 123 9.06 -6.89 -18.39
N SER A 124 9.20 -5.85 -19.20
CA SER A 124 8.28 -5.55 -20.30
C SER A 124 8.24 -6.60 -21.41
N ASN A 125 9.23 -7.48 -21.49
CA ASN A 125 9.38 -8.50 -22.52
C ASN A 125 9.43 -9.92 -21.96
N LEU A 126 8.70 -10.20 -20.88
CA LEU A 126 8.57 -11.58 -20.37
C LEU A 126 7.92 -12.49 -21.42
N THR A 127 8.40 -13.73 -21.51
CA THR A 127 7.86 -14.72 -22.45
C THR A 127 6.38 -15.02 -22.22
N GLU A 128 5.95 -14.90 -20.97
CA GLU A 128 4.56 -15.05 -20.53
C GLU A 128 3.63 -13.96 -21.07
N PHE A 129 4.18 -12.86 -21.61
CA PHE A 129 3.43 -11.76 -22.20
C PHE A 129 3.19 -11.93 -23.69
N TYR A 130 3.51 -13.11 -24.22
CA TYR A 130 3.34 -13.41 -25.64
C TYR A 130 2.45 -14.64 -25.82
N ASP A 131 1.54 -14.57 -26.80
CA ASP A 131 0.91 -15.75 -27.39
C ASP A 131 1.62 -16.04 -28.70
N SER A 132 2.35 -17.16 -28.72
CA SER A 132 3.28 -17.48 -29.80
C SER A 132 4.31 -16.36 -30.00
N ASP A 133 4.25 -15.60 -31.10
CA ASP A 133 5.15 -14.48 -31.39
C ASP A 133 4.47 -13.10 -31.20
N VAL A 134 3.20 -13.07 -30.76
CA VAL A 134 2.42 -11.83 -30.61
C VAL A 134 2.43 -11.39 -29.16
N LYS A 135 2.90 -10.18 -28.89
CA LYS A 135 2.82 -9.58 -27.54
C LYS A 135 1.35 -9.24 -27.23
N ILE A 136 0.83 -9.83 -26.16
CA ILE A 136 -0.57 -9.70 -25.76
C ILE A 136 -0.76 -8.81 -24.53
N VAL A 137 0.31 -8.41 -23.85
CA VAL A 137 0.28 -7.54 -22.68
C VAL A 137 0.85 -6.17 -23.02
N ASP A 138 0.08 -5.14 -22.74
CA ASP A 138 0.53 -3.76 -22.84
C ASP A 138 1.18 -3.34 -21.53
N THR A 139 2.50 -3.27 -21.52
CA THR A 139 3.30 -2.91 -20.34
C THR A 139 3.44 -1.40 -20.17
N ASP A 140 2.96 -0.61 -21.12
CA ASP A 140 2.88 0.85 -21.02
C ASP A 140 1.54 1.28 -20.36
N GLU A 141 0.57 0.36 -20.23
CA GLU A 141 -0.72 0.61 -19.59
C GLU A 141 -0.80 -0.11 -18.24
N ILE A 142 -0.39 0.58 -17.16
CA ILE A 142 -0.38 0.05 -15.79
C ILE A 142 -1.41 0.79 -14.94
N HIS A 143 -2.30 0.02 -14.33
CA HIS A 143 -3.38 0.51 -13.51
C HIS A 143 -3.19 0.12 -12.03
N TRP A 144 -3.84 0.86 -11.14
CA TRP A 144 -4.01 0.49 -9.75
C TRP A 144 -5.43 0.02 -9.47
N GLY A 145 -5.57 -1.07 -8.71
CA GLY A 145 -6.82 -1.48 -8.11
C GLY A 145 -6.61 -1.74 -6.63
N GLY A 146 -7.51 -1.31 -5.77
CA GLY A 146 -7.36 -1.56 -4.35
C GLY A 146 -8.67 -1.49 -3.57
N TYR A 147 -8.83 -2.38 -2.59
CA TYR A 147 -9.99 -2.43 -1.72
C TYR A 147 -9.58 -2.16 -0.28
N SER A 148 -10.38 -1.34 0.44
CA SER A 148 -10.12 -0.99 1.84
C SER A 148 -8.72 -0.36 1.99
N LEU A 149 -7.79 -1.00 2.70
CA LEU A 149 -6.42 -0.52 2.82
C LEU A 149 -5.75 -0.30 1.46
N GLY A 150 -5.94 -1.19 0.48
CA GLY A 150 -5.44 -1.01 -0.88
C GLY A 150 -6.03 0.20 -1.59
N GLY A 151 -7.29 0.55 -1.27
CA GLY A 151 -7.91 1.80 -1.72
C GLY A 151 -7.30 3.05 -1.05
N ILE A 152 -6.85 2.93 0.19
CA ILE A 152 -6.19 4.00 0.96
C ILE A 152 -4.77 4.22 0.45
N VAL A 153 -3.95 3.16 0.43
CA VAL A 153 -2.54 3.20 0.02
C VAL A 153 -2.39 3.49 -1.48
N GLY A 154 -3.41 3.17 -2.27
CA GLY A 154 -3.43 3.51 -3.70
C GLY A 154 -3.29 5.00 -3.98
N ILE A 155 -3.80 5.86 -3.10
CA ILE A 155 -3.68 7.32 -3.26
C ILE A 155 -2.22 7.77 -3.31
N PRO A 156 -1.39 7.52 -2.28
CA PRO A 156 0.02 7.91 -2.32
C PRO A 156 0.82 7.14 -3.40
N VAL A 157 0.54 5.87 -3.63
CA VAL A 157 1.25 5.10 -4.66
C VAL A 157 1.02 5.70 -6.05
N MET A 158 -0.23 6.00 -6.42
CA MET A 158 -0.56 6.63 -7.70
C MET A 158 0.00 8.06 -7.80
N ALA A 159 -0.01 8.82 -6.71
CA ALA A 159 0.55 10.17 -6.69
C ALA A 159 2.07 10.19 -6.88
N LEU A 160 2.77 9.13 -6.49
CA LEU A 160 4.22 9.01 -6.54
C LEU A 160 4.73 8.25 -7.77
N SER A 161 3.91 7.39 -8.37
CA SER A 161 4.30 6.57 -9.50
C SER A 161 4.05 7.29 -10.83
N PRO A 162 5.09 7.50 -11.65
CA PRO A 162 4.89 8.01 -13.01
C PRO A 162 4.43 6.92 -13.99
N ASP A 163 4.37 5.66 -13.57
CA ASP A 163 4.07 4.51 -14.43
C ASP A 163 2.64 4.00 -14.25
N ILE A 164 1.88 4.53 -13.27
CA ILE A 164 0.50 4.15 -13.05
C ILE A 164 -0.41 5.22 -13.64
N ASP A 165 -1.10 4.89 -14.73
CA ASP A 165 -1.90 5.84 -15.50
C ASP A 165 -3.22 6.19 -14.82
N ARG A 166 -3.87 5.21 -14.19
CA ARG A 166 -5.18 5.37 -13.55
C ARG A 166 -5.41 4.32 -12.46
N GLY A 167 -6.42 4.53 -11.63
CA GLY A 167 -6.75 3.56 -10.59
C GLY A 167 -8.19 3.59 -10.13
N ALA A 168 -8.62 2.44 -9.59
CA ALA A 168 -9.90 2.26 -8.95
C ALA A 168 -9.70 2.02 -7.44
N LEU A 169 -10.17 2.96 -6.63
CA LEU A 169 -9.99 2.98 -5.18
C LEU A 169 -11.32 2.64 -4.49
N PHE A 170 -11.49 1.39 -4.09
CA PHE A 170 -12.70 0.92 -3.44
C PHE A 170 -12.59 1.04 -1.92
N ALA A 171 -13.56 1.71 -1.29
CA ALA A 171 -13.59 1.96 0.14
C ALA A 171 -12.28 2.59 0.68
N GLY A 172 -11.66 3.43 -0.15
CA GLY A 172 -10.51 4.26 0.21
C GLY A 172 -10.92 5.49 1.01
N GLY A 173 -9.94 6.24 1.47
CA GLY A 173 -10.15 7.51 2.18
C GLY A 173 -8.93 7.93 2.98
N GLY A 174 -9.09 9.05 3.68
CA GLY A 174 -8.11 9.67 4.59
C GLY A 174 -8.81 10.65 5.52
N PRO A 175 -8.11 11.20 6.51
CA PRO A 175 -6.83 10.73 7.03
C PRO A 175 -6.92 9.44 7.87
N TYR A 176 -5.79 8.79 8.12
CA TYR A 176 -5.73 7.51 8.85
C TYR A 176 -6.39 7.56 10.22
N THR A 177 -6.24 8.63 10.96
CA THR A 177 -6.84 8.76 12.30
C THR A 177 -8.36 8.75 12.26
N LEU A 178 -8.99 9.37 11.26
CA LEU A 178 -10.44 9.32 11.08
C LEU A 178 -10.92 7.94 10.64
N ILE A 179 -10.12 7.23 9.84
CA ILE A 179 -10.41 5.85 9.46
C ILE A 179 -10.33 4.95 10.69
N ALA A 180 -9.28 5.09 11.52
CA ALA A 180 -9.09 4.30 12.74
C ALA A 180 -10.26 4.50 13.72
N GLU A 181 -10.80 5.71 13.84
CA GLU A 181 -11.93 6.00 14.72
C GLU A 181 -13.27 5.39 14.25
N ARG A 182 -13.42 5.12 12.95
CA ARG A 182 -14.71 4.80 12.33
C ARG A 182 -14.77 3.42 11.69
N SER A 183 -13.65 2.77 11.53
CA SER A 183 -13.54 1.46 10.88
C SER A 183 -13.66 0.33 11.88
N GLY A 184 -14.68 -0.50 11.74
CA GLY A 184 -14.81 -1.73 12.54
C GLY A 184 -13.66 -2.72 12.33
N ALA A 185 -12.90 -2.62 11.24
CA ALA A 185 -11.76 -3.49 10.97
C ALA A 185 -10.57 -3.24 11.92
N VAL A 186 -10.46 -2.03 12.48
CA VAL A 186 -9.38 -1.62 13.38
C VAL A 186 -9.86 -1.25 14.79
N GLU A 187 -11.15 -1.45 15.07
CA GLU A 187 -11.77 -1.09 16.35
C GLU A 187 -11.04 -1.72 17.55
N GLY A 188 -10.62 -2.97 17.44
CA GLY A 188 -9.88 -3.66 18.50
C GLY A 188 -8.52 -3.05 18.79
N LEU A 189 -7.78 -2.66 17.75
CA LEU A 189 -6.49 -1.96 17.89
C LEU A 189 -6.69 -0.56 18.48
N TYR A 190 -7.69 0.15 17.98
CA TYR A 190 -8.04 1.47 18.47
C TYR A 190 -8.49 1.44 19.93
N TYR A 191 -9.27 0.43 20.33
CA TYR A 191 -9.68 0.23 21.71
C TYR A 191 -8.46 -0.05 22.62
N ALA A 192 -7.53 -0.90 22.21
CA ALA A 192 -6.30 -1.17 22.96
C ALA A 192 -5.49 0.11 23.18
N PHE A 193 -5.31 0.93 22.15
CA PHE A 193 -4.67 2.25 22.23
C PHE A 193 -5.39 3.19 23.21
N SER A 194 -6.73 3.17 23.24
CA SER A 194 -7.52 4.03 24.09
C SER A 194 -7.55 3.63 25.57
N LEU A 195 -7.18 2.38 25.92
CA LEU A 195 -7.15 1.92 27.29
C LEU A 195 -5.97 2.50 28.10
N ASP A 196 -4.86 2.76 27.43
CA ASP A 196 -3.67 3.30 28.10
C ASP A 196 -3.74 4.84 28.28
N ILE A 197 -4.66 5.47 27.56
CA ILE A 197 -4.93 6.89 27.67
C ILE A 197 -6.29 7.06 28.37
N SER A 198 -6.27 7.40 29.63
CA SER A 198 -7.49 7.59 30.44
C SER A 198 -8.25 8.86 30.03
N TYR A 199 -8.90 8.80 28.86
CA TYR A 199 -9.73 9.90 28.38
C TYR A 199 -11.14 9.81 28.98
N GLU A 200 -11.44 10.69 29.89
CA GLU A 200 -12.78 10.88 30.40
C GLU A 200 -13.71 11.59 29.42
N ASN A 201 -13.13 12.16 28.35
CA ASN A 201 -13.92 12.99 27.43
C ASN A 201 -13.52 12.74 25.97
N GLN A 202 -14.54 12.62 25.11
CA GLN A 202 -14.37 12.38 23.67
C GLN A 202 -13.65 13.52 22.94
N MET A 203 -13.72 14.75 23.44
CA MET A 203 -13.07 15.90 22.84
C MET A 203 -11.55 15.81 22.98
N ASP A 204 -11.04 15.45 24.15
CA ASP A 204 -9.60 15.32 24.40
C ASP A 204 -9.01 14.21 23.52
N ARG A 205 -9.76 13.14 23.36
CA ARG A 205 -9.41 12.02 22.47
C ARG A 205 -9.35 12.47 21.01
N ALA A 206 -10.36 13.19 20.52
CA ALA A 206 -10.39 13.70 19.16
C ALA A 206 -9.23 14.67 18.88
N VAL A 207 -8.90 15.54 19.82
CA VAL A 207 -7.75 16.46 19.72
C VAL A 207 -6.44 15.67 19.68
N MET A 208 -6.28 14.66 20.53
CA MET A 208 -5.07 13.85 20.57
C MET A 208 -4.88 13.10 19.25
N MET A 209 -5.92 12.46 18.73
CA MET A 209 -5.88 11.75 17.48
C MET A 209 -5.58 12.67 16.30
N SER A 210 -6.29 13.77 16.15
CA SER A 210 -6.13 14.67 15.01
C SER A 210 -4.88 15.55 15.08
N ALA A 211 -4.45 15.98 16.28
CA ALA A 211 -3.35 16.94 16.40
C ALA A 211 -1.99 16.29 16.71
N VAL A 212 -1.95 15.10 17.30
CA VAL A 212 -0.70 14.43 17.67
C VAL A 212 -0.49 13.16 16.84
N ILE A 213 -1.41 12.21 16.90
CA ILE A 213 -1.25 10.91 16.24
C ILE A 213 -1.26 11.07 14.72
N GLN A 214 -2.10 11.96 14.17
CA GLN A 214 -2.13 12.23 12.73
C GLN A 214 -0.76 12.68 12.19
N GLN A 215 -0.02 13.51 12.93
CA GLN A 215 1.31 13.96 12.51
C GLN A 215 2.31 12.81 12.34
N LEU A 216 2.12 11.70 13.07
CA LEU A 216 2.94 10.50 12.93
C LEU A 216 2.60 9.69 11.67
N TRP A 217 1.38 9.86 11.15
CA TRP A 217 0.91 9.26 9.90
C TRP A 217 1.19 10.12 8.66
N ASP A 218 1.32 11.44 8.79
CA ASP A 218 1.33 12.39 7.67
C ASP A 218 2.28 12.00 6.53
N ILE A 219 3.42 11.40 6.86
CA ILE A 219 4.40 10.99 5.83
C ILE A 219 3.88 9.90 4.88
N VAL A 220 2.86 9.15 5.30
CA VAL A 220 2.24 8.06 4.54
C VAL A 220 0.73 8.23 4.38
N ASP A 221 0.19 9.34 4.89
CA ASP A 221 -1.26 9.56 4.90
C ASP A 221 -1.78 9.92 3.51
N PRO A 222 -2.84 9.26 3.03
CA PRO A 222 -3.41 9.50 1.71
C PRO A 222 -3.89 10.95 1.52
N ASP A 223 -4.32 11.63 2.59
CA ASP A 223 -4.82 13.00 2.51
C ASP A 223 -3.71 13.97 2.06
N VAL A 224 -2.47 13.74 2.49
CA VAL A 224 -1.29 14.52 2.07
C VAL A 224 -1.01 14.38 0.58
N TYR A 225 -1.25 13.20 0.02
CA TYR A 225 -0.95 12.89 -1.38
C TYR A 225 -2.11 13.15 -2.33
N SER A 226 -3.32 13.30 -1.84
CA SER A 226 -4.54 13.45 -2.66
C SER A 226 -4.47 14.65 -3.61
N ALA A 227 -3.79 15.74 -3.21
CA ALA A 227 -3.60 16.94 -4.02
C ALA A 227 -2.66 16.74 -5.22
N TYR A 228 -1.90 15.65 -5.23
CA TYR A 228 -0.96 15.32 -6.31
C TYR A 228 -1.55 14.31 -7.31
N LEU A 229 -2.74 13.81 -7.06
CA LEU A 229 -3.48 13.02 -8.05
C LEU A 229 -3.97 13.94 -9.16
N ASN A 230 -3.56 13.68 -10.38
CA ASN A 230 -4.06 14.39 -11.54
C ASN A 230 -5.50 13.94 -11.85
N SER A 231 -6.33 14.85 -12.34
CA SER A 231 -7.70 14.52 -12.79
C SER A 231 -7.75 13.47 -13.92
N GLU A 232 -6.63 13.23 -14.56
CA GLU A 232 -6.46 12.22 -15.62
C GLU A 232 -6.24 10.82 -15.02
N ASN A 233 -5.79 10.71 -13.75
CA ASN A 233 -5.49 9.44 -13.08
C ASN A 233 -6.67 8.87 -12.28
N ILE A 234 -7.78 9.60 -12.20
CA ILE A 234 -8.98 9.17 -11.48
C ILE A 234 -10.06 8.88 -12.51
N GLY A 235 -10.30 7.62 -12.77
CA GLY A 235 -11.39 7.12 -13.61
C GLY A 235 -12.65 6.83 -12.83
#